data_92af815d5a406617925291852625f915
#
_entry.id   92af815d5a406617925291852625f915
#
_cell.length_a   1.000
_cell.length_b   1.000
_cell.length_c   1.000
_cell.angle_alpha   90.00
_cell.angle_beta   90.00
_cell.angle_gamma   90.00
#
_symmetry.space_group_name_H-M   'P 1'
#
loop_
_entity.id
_entity.type
_entity.pdbx_description
1 polymer ?
#
loop_
_entity_poly.entity_id
_entity_poly.type
_entity_poly.pdbx_seq_one_letter_code
_entity_poly.pdbx_strand_id
1 'polypeptide(L)'
;VQGSEDSFIAYYERLIDMLREQLNPGVVIYIQAIPGVQETVVESKPGLDNTRIATVNDLLANMALRKGCYYLNIREALTNPADGSQIDDYATKDGVHFNAEGYRVWAQYLATHTVWNRRSVYSGENPYYIYGA
;
A
#
# COMPACT_ATOMS: atom_id res chain seq x y z
N VAL A 1 13.66 -8.60 -16.14
CA VAL A 1 13.28 -8.24 -14.77
C VAL A 1 12.83 -6.78 -14.71
N GLN A 2 13.64 -5.84 -15.21
CA GLN A 2 13.25 -4.44 -15.28
C GLN A 2 11.99 -4.23 -16.12
N GLY A 3 11.84 -4.96 -17.23
CA GLY A 3 10.65 -4.88 -18.07
C GLY A 3 9.36 -5.34 -17.38
N SER A 4 9.43 -6.26 -16.41
CA SER A 4 8.25 -6.70 -15.67
C SER A 4 7.76 -5.66 -14.65
N GLU A 5 8.68 -4.90 -14.07
CA GLU A 5 8.36 -3.81 -13.14
C GLU A 5 7.76 -2.62 -13.88
N ASP A 6 8.33 -2.26 -15.02
CA ASP A 6 7.77 -1.22 -15.89
C ASP A 6 6.37 -1.60 -16.39
N SER A 7 6.16 -2.86 -16.76
CA SER A 7 4.84 -3.35 -17.16
C SER A 7 3.84 -3.29 -16.01
N PHE A 8 4.25 -3.66 -14.80
CA PHE A 8 3.41 -3.55 -13.61
C PHE A 8 2.96 -2.11 -13.37
N ILE A 9 3.89 -1.16 -13.44
CA ILE A 9 3.58 0.27 -13.27
C ILE A 9 2.65 0.75 -14.38
N ALA A 10 2.88 0.38 -15.63
CA ALA A 10 2.03 0.77 -16.75
C ALA A 10 0.58 0.27 -16.57
N TYR A 11 0.40 -0.98 -16.15
CA TYR A 11 -0.94 -1.50 -15.85
C TYR A 11 -1.59 -0.81 -14.66
N TYR A 12 -0.80 -0.47 -13.65
CA TYR A 12 -1.30 0.25 -12.48
C TYR A 12 -1.78 1.65 -12.86
N GLU A 13 -1.02 2.38 -13.70
CA GLU A 13 -1.44 3.68 -14.23
C GLU A 13 -2.75 3.60 -15.00
N ARG A 14 -2.91 2.57 -15.84
CA ARG A 14 -4.15 2.33 -16.57
C ARG A 14 -5.33 2.08 -15.63
N LEU A 15 -5.11 1.33 -14.55
CA LEU A 15 -6.14 1.13 -13.53
C LEU A 15 -6.57 2.45 -12.90
N ILE A 16 -5.63 3.33 -12.56
CA ILE A 16 -5.93 4.65 -12.02
C ILE A 16 -6.75 5.47 -13.01
N ASP A 17 -6.36 5.48 -14.28
CA ASP A 17 -7.08 6.19 -15.32
C ASP A 17 -8.52 5.67 -15.48
N MET A 18 -8.70 4.36 -15.46
CA MET A 18 -10.01 3.73 -15.51
C MET A 18 -10.88 4.10 -14.29
N LEU A 19 -10.30 4.11 -13.10
CA LEU A 19 -11.01 4.53 -11.89
C LEU A 19 -11.46 5.99 -11.98
N ARG A 20 -10.63 6.87 -12.51
CA ARG A 20 -10.98 8.28 -12.68
C ARG A 20 -12.06 8.52 -13.72
N GLU A 21 -12.15 7.67 -14.74
CA GLU A 21 -13.23 7.72 -15.73
C GLU A 21 -14.57 7.26 -15.15
N GLN A 22 -14.54 6.33 -14.19
CA GLN A 22 -15.73 5.70 -13.64
C GLN A 22 -16.23 6.33 -12.34
N LEU A 23 -15.36 7.02 -11.61
CA LEU A 23 -15.66 7.63 -10.32
C LEU A 23 -15.84 9.14 -10.46
N ASN A 24 -16.30 9.78 -9.39
CA ASN A 24 -16.44 11.24 -9.36
C ASN A 24 -15.08 11.92 -9.62
N PRO A 25 -15.05 13.03 -10.38
CA PRO A 25 -13.81 13.72 -10.70
C PRO A 25 -12.98 14.18 -9.50
N GLY A 26 -13.64 14.41 -8.36
CA GLY A 26 -12.97 14.83 -7.13
C GLY A 26 -12.53 13.68 -6.23
N VAL A 27 -12.61 12.42 -6.68
CA VAL A 27 -12.22 11.28 -5.86
C VAL A 27 -10.72 11.33 -5.52
N VAL A 28 -10.42 11.09 -4.25
CA VAL A 28 -9.04 11.00 -3.76
C VAL A 28 -8.59 9.55 -3.85
N ILE A 29 -7.47 9.32 -4.52
CA ILE A 29 -6.89 7.99 -4.68
C ILE A 29 -5.59 7.91 -3.88
N TYR A 30 -5.51 6.89 -3.03
CA TYR A 30 -4.33 6.58 -2.25
C TYR A 30 -3.68 5.31 -2.79
N ILE A 31 -2.38 5.37 -3.00
CA ILE A 31 -1.56 4.23 -3.41
C ILE A 31 -0.72 3.83 -2.22
N GLN A 32 -0.87 2.59 -1.78
CA GLN A 32 -0.14 2.07 -0.64
C GLN A 32 1.16 1.40 -1.09
N ALA A 33 2.21 1.59 -0.31
CA ALA A 33 3.45 0.84 -0.47
C ALA A 33 3.21 -0.66 -0.27
N ILE A 34 4.00 -1.47 -0.93
CA ILE A 34 4.04 -2.92 -0.70
C ILE A 34 4.88 -3.17 0.56
N PRO A 35 4.34 -3.86 1.57
CA PRO A 35 5.10 -4.20 2.77
C PRO A 35 6.27 -5.13 2.49
N GLY A 36 7.23 -5.17 3.40
CA GLY A 36 8.32 -6.12 3.35
C GLY A 36 7.88 -7.56 3.64
N VAL A 37 8.76 -8.51 3.33
CA VAL A 37 8.58 -9.94 3.62
C VAL A 37 9.70 -10.44 4.52
N GLN A 38 9.52 -11.59 5.13
CA GLN A 38 10.57 -12.30 5.86
C GLN A 38 11.33 -13.22 4.89
N GLU A 39 12.41 -12.73 4.33
CA GLU A 39 13.17 -13.44 3.27
C GLU A 39 13.61 -14.83 3.69
N THR A 40 14.00 -15.01 4.95
CA THR A 40 14.41 -16.31 5.49
C THR A 40 13.29 -17.35 5.46
N VAL A 41 12.04 -16.91 5.48
CA VAL A 41 10.86 -17.79 5.41
C VAL A 41 10.42 -18.01 3.97
N VAL A 42 10.56 -16.99 3.10
CA VAL A 42 10.11 -17.04 1.71
C VAL A 42 11.21 -17.40 0.72
N GLU A 43 12.36 -17.83 1.17
CA GLU A 43 13.53 -18.11 0.30
C GLU A 43 13.25 -19.11 -0.83
N SER A 44 12.24 -19.96 -0.66
CA SER A 44 11.77 -20.87 -1.72
C SER A 44 10.89 -20.22 -2.79
N LYS A 45 10.58 -18.93 -2.64
CA LYS A 45 9.72 -18.17 -3.56
C LYS A 45 10.54 -17.12 -4.31
N PRO A 46 11.09 -17.44 -5.49
CA PRO A 46 11.90 -16.51 -6.26
C PRO A 46 11.17 -15.21 -6.55
N GLY A 47 11.84 -14.09 -6.38
CA GLY A 47 11.31 -12.77 -6.66
C GLY A 47 10.57 -12.11 -5.51
N LEU A 48 10.41 -12.79 -4.37
CA LEU A 48 9.96 -12.18 -3.12
C LEU A 48 11.17 -11.77 -2.28
N ASP A 49 11.75 -10.63 -2.60
CA ASP A 49 12.85 -10.06 -1.85
C ASP A 49 12.59 -8.57 -1.55
N ASN A 50 13.14 -8.11 -0.44
CA ASN A 50 12.90 -6.76 0.05
C ASN A 50 13.60 -5.68 -0.78
N THR A 51 14.68 -6.02 -1.47
CA THR A 51 15.34 -5.09 -2.39
C THR A 51 14.45 -4.79 -3.59
N ARG A 52 13.86 -5.81 -4.17
CA ARG A 52 12.92 -5.64 -5.28
C ARG A 52 11.66 -4.90 -4.85
N ILE A 53 11.13 -5.23 -3.67
CA ILE A 53 9.97 -4.52 -3.09
C ILE A 53 10.30 -3.04 -2.93
N ALA A 54 11.48 -2.68 -2.43
CA ALA A 54 11.90 -1.30 -2.30
C ALA A 54 11.94 -0.59 -3.66
N THR A 55 12.51 -1.22 -4.68
CA THR A 55 12.55 -0.68 -6.05
C THR A 55 11.14 -0.43 -6.60
N VAL A 56 10.24 -1.38 -6.45
CA VAL A 56 8.84 -1.23 -6.90
C VAL A 56 8.14 -0.12 -6.14
N ASN A 57 8.39 0.02 -4.84
CA ASN A 57 7.81 1.09 -4.04
C ASN A 57 8.30 2.48 -4.48
N ASP A 58 9.56 2.62 -4.87
CA ASP A 58 10.06 3.88 -5.44
C ASP A 58 9.34 4.22 -6.75
N LEU A 59 9.12 3.22 -7.60
CA LEU A 59 8.36 3.40 -8.84
C LEU A 59 6.89 3.76 -8.55
N LEU A 60 6.27 3.14 -7.56
CA LEU A 60 4.90 3.45 -7.13
C LEU A 60 4.79 4.89 -6.60
N ALA A 61 5.74 5.33 -5.79
CA ALA A 61 5.76 6.69 -5.25
C ALA A 61 5.88 7.73 -6.38
N ASN A 62 6.76 7.49 -7.34
CA ASN A 62 6.92 8.36 -8.51
C ASN A 62 5.67 8.36 -9.38
N MET A 63 5.07 7.21 -9.59
CA MET A 63 3.82 7.08 -10.34
C MET A 63 2.67 7.80 -9.65
N ALA A 64 2.54 7.68 -8.33
CA ALA A 64 1.54 8.41 -7.56
C ALA A 64 1.65 9.92 -7.78
N LEU A 65 2.87 10.45 -7.75
CA LEU A 65 3.13 11.87 -8.01
C LEU A 65 2.68 12.26 -9.42
N ARG A 66 3.06 11.49 -10.46
CA ARG A 66 2.67 11.76 -11.86
C ARG A 66 1.16 11.73 -12.05
N LYS A 67 0.48 10.82 -11.37
CA LYS A 67 -0.97 10.61 -11.52
C LYS A 67 -1.81 11.45 -10.55
N GLY A 68 -1.19 12.32 -9.75
CA GLY A 68 -1.92 13.14 -8.77
C GLY A 68 -2.61 12.32 -7.69
N CYS A 69 -2.01 11.20 -7.29
CA CYS A 69 -2.47 10.36 -6.19
C CYS A 69 -1.62 10.61 -4.95
N TYR A 70 -2.17 10.32 -3.78
CA TYR A 70 -1.38 10.27 -2.55
C TYR A 70 -0.67 8.92 -2.44
N TYR A 71 0.55 8.94 -1.95
CA TYR A 71 1.32 7.74 -1.64
C TYR A 71 1.35 7.51 -0.13
N LEU A 72 0.96 6.32 0.30
CA LEU A 72 0.97 5.93 1.71
C LEU A 72 2.11 4.96 1.95
N ASN A 73 3.15 5.42 2.63
CA ASN A 73 4.28 4.59 2.99
C ASN A 73 3.98 3.76 4.24
N ILE A 74 3.06 2.80 4.12
CA ILE A 74 2.68 1.91 5.23
C ILE A 74 3.86 1.13 5.81
N ARG A 75 4.99 1.09 5.10
CA ARG A 75 6.23 0.45 5.57
C ARG A 75 6.78 1.11 6.83
N GLU A 76 6.50 2.39 7.05
CA GLU A 76 6.91 3.08 8.29
C GLU A 76 6.41 2.36 9.54
N ALA A 77 5.22 1.76 9.47
CA ALA A 77 4.60 1.07 10.61
C ALA A 77 4.82 -0.45 10.59
N LEU A 78 5.06 -1.05 9.44
CA LEU A 78 5.00 -2.50 9.24
C LEU A 78 6.33 -3.14 8.85
N THR A 79 7.34 -2.34 8.56
CA THR A 79 8.60 -2.80 7.98
C THR A 79 9.77 -2.36 8.86
N ASN A 80 10.73 -3.24 9.03
CA ASN A 80 11.98 -2.93 9.73
C ASN A 80 12.81 -1.96 8.88
N PRO A 81 13.14 -0.75 9.37
CA PRO A 81 13.86 0.23 8.58
C PRO A 81 15.32 -0.17 8.28
N ALA A 82 15.88 -1.10 9.05
CA ALA A 82 17.27 -1.51 8.88
C ALA A 82 17.51 -2.33 7.61
N ASP A 83 16.56 -3.21 7.25
CA ASP A 83 16.71 -4.16 6.14
C ASP A 83 15.49 -4.29 5.23
N GLY A 84 14.41 -3.59 5.53
CA GLY A 84 13.18 -3.66 4.76
C GLY A 84 12.33 -4.91 5.01
N SER A 85 12.69 -5.74 5.96
CA SER A 85 11.93 -6.95 6.29
C SER A 85 10.62 -6.65 6.99
N GLN A 86 9.68 -7.59 6.92
CA GLN A 86 8.47 -7.55 7.70
C GLN A 86 8.80 -7.67 9.20
N ILE A 87 8.18 -6.85 10.03
CA ILE A 87 8.35 -6.91 11.48
C ILE A 87 7.82 -8.25 12.02
N ASP A 88 8.65 -8.97 12.78
CA ASP A 88 8.35 -10.32 13.28
C ASP A 88 7.04 -10.39 14.05
N ASP A 89 6.78 -9.42 14.92
CA ASP A 89 5.57 -9.37 15.76
C ASP A 89 4.28 -9.28 14.94
N TYR A 90 4.37 -8.87 13.68
CA TYR A 90 3.22 -8.69 12.80
C TYR A 90 3.09 -9.80 11.74
N ALA A 91 4.05 -10.70 11.67
CA ALA A 91 4.12 -11.72 10.64
C ALA A 91 3.32 -12.97 10.99
N THR A 92 2.80 -13.62 9.95
CA THR A 92 2.35 -15.01 10.05
C THR A 92 3.50 -15.95 9.71
N LYS A 93 3.26 -17.26 9.82
CA LYS A 93 4.27 -18.29 9.56
C LYS A 93 4.77 -18.33 8.11
N ASP A 94 4.04 -17.75 7.17
CA ASP A 94 4.42 -17.77 5.76
C ASP A 94 5.42 -16.66 5.38
N GLY A 95 5.66 -15.72 6.30
CA GLY A 95 6.59 -14.60 6.08
C GLY A 95 6.10 -13.54 5.11
N VAL A 96 4.84 -13.58 4.70
CA VAL A 96 4.21 -12.65 3.75
C VAL A 96 2.99 -11.98 4.35
N HIS A 97 2.03 -12.77 4.85
CA HIS A 97 0.78 -12.25 5.41
C HIS A 97 0.97 -11.70 6.82
N PHE A 98 0.07 -10.80 7.20
CA PHE A 98 0.07 -10.21 8.53
C PHE A 98 -0.86 -10.97 9.48
N ASN A 99 -0.48 -11.01 10.76
CA ASN A 99 -1.36 -11.47 11.81
C ASN A 99 -2.36 -10.36 12.22
N ALA A 100 -3.22 -10.65 13.19
CA ALA A 100 -4.24 -9.71 13.65
C ALA A 100 -3.65 -8.37 14.13
N GLU A 101 -2.53 -8.42 14.85
CA GLU A 101 -1.85 -7.21 15.33
C GLU A 101 -1.26 -6.39 14.18
N GLY A 102 -0.67 -7.04 13.18
CA GLY A 102 -0.18 -6.36 11.98
C GLY A 102 -1.29 -5.64 11.23
N TYR A 103 -2.44 -6.28 11.05
CA TYR A 103 -3.59 -5.63 10.43
C TYR A 103 -4.15 -4.48 11.27
N ARG A 104 -4.13 -4.60 12.60
CA ARG A 104 -4.54 -3.52 13.50
C ARG A 104 -3.64 -2.29 13.32
N VAL A 105 -2.35 -2.50 13.29
CA VAL A 105 -1.35 -1.43 13.07
C VAL A 105 -1.52 -0.80 11.69
N TRP A 106 -1.76 -1.62 10.67
CA TRP A 106 -2.01 -1.15 9.30
C TRP A 106 -3.27 -0.26 9.24
N ALA A 107 -4.37 -0.73 9.81
CA ALA A 107 -5.62 0.03 9.86
C ALA A 107 -5.44 1.37 10.59
N GLN A 108 -4.71 1.38 11.69
CA GLN A 108 -4.40 2.59 12.45
C GLN A 108 -3.55 3.57 11.62
N TYR A 109 -2.57 3.07 10.87
CA TYR A 109 -1.77 3.90 9.97
C TYR A 109 -2.67 4.57 8.92
N LEU A 110 -3.55 3.83 8.29
CA LEU A 110 -4.50 4.38 7.32
C LEU A 110 -5.40 5.45 7.95
N ALA A 111 -5.92 5.20 9.13
CA ALA A 111 -6.79 6.15 9.83
C ALA A 111 -6.11 7.48 10.15
N THR A 112 -4.80 7.46 10.39
CA THR A 112 -4.03 8.66 10.79
C THR A 112 -3.30 9.34 9.63
N HIS A 113 -3.18 8.69 8.47
CA HIS A 113 -2.40 9.20 7.33
C HIS A 113 -3.24 9.45 6.08
N THR A 114 -4.55 9.29 6.13
CA THR A 114 -5.45 9.62 5.03
C THR A 114 -6.13 10.94 5.26
N VAL A 115 -6.26 11.74 4.19
CA VAL A 115 -7.03 12.96 4.21
C VAL A 115 -8.51 12.60 4.13
N TRP A 116 -9.24 12.97 5.15
CA TRP A 116 -10.66 12.66 5.25
C TRP A 116 -11.49 13.90 4.96
N ASN A 117 -12.44 13.77 4.05
CA ASN A 117 -13.35 14.85 3.69
C ASN A 117 -14.80 14.38 3.88
N ARG A 118 -15.53 15.06 4.74
CA ARG A 118 -16.93 14.75 5.01
C ARG A 118 -17.83 14.74 3.78
N ARG A 119 -17.47 15.50 2.74
CA ARG A 119 -18.25 15.53 1.50
C ARG A 119 -17.97 14.35 0.60
N SER A 120 -16.79 13.78 0.66
CA SER A 120 -16.41 12.61 -0.13
C SER A 120 -16.73 11.30 0.58
N VAL A 121 -16.78 11.32 1.90
CA VAL A 121 -17.26 10.21 2.71
C VAL A 121 -18.75 10.44 2.93
N TYR A 122 -19.57 9.53 2.48
CA TYR A 122 -21.01 9.66 2.60
C TYR A 122 -21.44 9.89 4.05
N SER A 123 -22.10 11.01 4.29
CA SER A 123 -22.48 11.41 5.64
C SER A 123 -23.68 10.60 6.14
N GLY A 124 -23.52 9.93 7.25
CA GLY A 124 -24.60 9.37 8.05
C GLY A 124 -25.02 7.94 7.76
N GLU A 125 -24.94 7.49 6.51
CA GLU A 125 -25.37 6.13 6.14
C GLU A 125 -24.23 5.20 5.78
N ASN A 126 -23.04 5.74 5.59
CA ASN A 126 -21.87 4.91 5.33
C ASN A 126 -21.37 4.27 6.64
N PRO A 127 -21.40 2.93 6.77
CA PRO A 127 -20.96 2.25 7.98
C PRO A 127 -19.50 2.49 8.31
N TYR A 128 -18.68 2.90 7.34
CA TYR A 128 -17.26 3.21 7.53
C TYR A 128 -17.01 4.65 7.97
N TYR A 129 -18.03 5.48 8.02
CA TYR A 129 -17.91 6.86 8.43
C TYR A 129 -17.28 7.01 9.83
N ILE A 130 -17.65 6.14 10.74
CA ILE A 130 -17.15 6.15 12.11
C ILE A 130 -15.63 5.93 12.21
N TYR A 131 -15.03 5.31 11.22
CA TYR A 131 -13.59 5.04 11.19
C TYR A 131 -12.77 6.18 10.61
N GLY A 132 -13.43 7.12 9.96
CA GLY A 132 -12.81 8.32 9.42
C GLY A 132 -12.98 9.56 10.29
N ALA A 133 -13.69 9.43 11.35
CA ALA A 133 -14.01 10.55 12.24
C ALA A 133 -12.86 10.96 13.16
#